data_9e1bf2b3244d70031b47172f9581be9d
#
_entry.id   9e1bf2b3244d70031b47172f9581be9d
#
_cell.length_a   1.000
_cell.length_b   1.000
_cell.length_c   1.000
_cell.angle_alpha   90.00
_cell.angle_beta   90.00
_cell.angle_gamma   90.00
#
_symmetry.space_group_name_H-M   'P 1'
#
loop_
_entity.id
_entity.type
_entity.pdbx_description
1 polymer ?
#
loop_
_entity_poly.entity_id
_entity_poly.type
_entity_poly.pdbx_seq_one_letter_code
_entity_poly.pdbx_strand_id
1 'polypeptide(L)'
;IRRSMIVLCIAFLCIIGLIFLCKKLFFSQTGKNMVQETGQIDWTGAPELDVELLDVNEYSRPGTTLKQVNGIVIHYTANPGSSAMANRDYFEGLKDAHTTKASSHFIVGLEGEVVQCIPTTEIAYASNDRNGDTISIECCHPDDTGAFNTVTYQSMVQLTAWLCNRFGLTSQDVIRHYDVTGKICPKYFVEHEDAWEQFK
;
A
#
# COMPACT_ATOMS: atom_id res chain seq x y z
N ILE A 1 -31.55 3.03 52.80
CA ILE A 1 -30.27 2.31 52.63
C ILE A 1 -30.37 1.30 51.47
N ARG A 2 -31.41 0.45 51.36
CA ARG A 2 -31.53 -0.57 50.26
C ARG A 2 -31.64 0.04 48.85
N ARG A 3 -32.33 1.17 48.66
CA ARG A 3 -32.46 1.84 47.33
C ARG A 3 -31.18 2.47 46.85
N SER A 4 -30.37 3.06 47.73
CA SER A 4 -29.07 3.67 47.36
C SER A 4 -28.04 2.61 46.94
N MET A 5 -27.99 1.43 47.54
CA MET A 5 -27.11 0.33 47.18
C MET A 5 -27.43 -0.21 45.77
N ILE A 6 -28.73 -0.33 45.43
CA ILE A 6 -29.13 -0.84 44.09
C ILE A 6 -28.71 0.13 43.01
N VAL A 7 -28.86 1.47 43.20
CA VAL A 7 -28.45 2.49 42.23
C VAL A 7 -26.92 2.47 42.06
N LEU A 8 -26.14 2.28 43.14
CA LEU A 8 -24.68 2.18 43.04
C LEU A 8 -24.24 0.91 42.28
N CYS A 9 -24.89 -0.22 42.47
CA CYS A 9 -24.57 -1.45 41.75
C CYS A 9 -24.88 -1.33 40.25
N ILE A 10 -25.99 -0.70 39.88
CA ILE A 10 -26.34 -0.49 38.44
C ILE A 10 -25.33 0.45 37.79
N ALA A 11 -24.96 1.57 38.45
CA ALA A 11 -23.96 2.49 37.93
C ALA A 11 -22.58 1.80 37.73
N PHE A 12 -22.16 0.94 38.67
CA PHE A 12 -20.90 0.20 38.57
C PHE A 12 -20.90 -0.81 37.43
N LEU A 13 -22.02 -1.52 37.23
CA LEU A 13 -22.18 -2.46 36.09
C LEU A 13 -22.18 -1.73 34.73
N CYS A 14 -22.79 -0.54 34.65
CA CYS A 14 -22.76 0.27 33.45
C CYS A 14 -21.34 0.78 33.12
N ILE A 15 -20.56 1.17 34.12
CA ILE A 15 -19.16 1.61 33.93
C ILE A 15 -18.29 0.44 33.46
N ILE A 16 -18.45 -0.75 34.04
CA ILE A 16 -17.73 -1.96 33.61
C ILE A 16 -18.10 -2.30 32.16
N GLY A 17 -19.39 -2.24 31.80
CA GLY A 17 -19.86 -2.50 30.43
C GLY A 17 -19.28 -1.49 29.41
N LEU A 18 -19.20 -0.22 29.76
CA LEU A 18 -18.58 0.82 28.93
C LEU A 18 -17.07 0.61 28.75
N ILE A 19 -16.36 0.21 29.81
CA ILE A 19 -14.92 -0.10 29.76
C ILE A 19 -14.66 -1.32 28.85
N PHE A 20 -15.51 -2.36 28.94
CA PHE A 20 -15.41 -3.52 28.05
C PHE A 20 -15.73 -3.19 26.60
N LEU A 21 -16.71 -2.33 26.35
CA LEU A 21 -17.07 -1.88 25.02
C LEU A 21 -15.97 -1.00 24.42
N CYS A 22 -15.41 -0.07 25.18
CA CYS A 22 -14.26 0.74 24.76
C CYS A 22 -13.01 -0.11 24.49
N LYS A 23 -12.71 -1.10 25.35
CA LYS A 23 -11.59 -2.02 25.09
C LYS A 23 -11.81 -2.84 23.82
N LYS A 24 -13.04 -3.31 23.56
CA LYS A 24 -13.37 -4.08 22.36
C LYS A 24 -13.27 -3.23 21.10
N LEU A 25 -13.68 -1.96 21.14
CA LEU A 25 -13.57 -1.01 20.04
C LEU A 25 -12.10 -0.58 19.81
N PHE A 26 -11.35 -0.32 20.89
CA PHE A 26 -9.94 0.06 20.80
C PHE A 26 -9.07 -1.11 20.30
N PHE A 27 -9.33 -2.34 20.75
CA PHE A 27 -8.61 -3.55 20.30
C PHE A 27 -8.96 -3.92 18.85
N SER A 28 -10.19 -3.59 18.39
CA SER A 28 -10.60 -3.81 17.00
C SER A 28 -9.93 -2.86 16.01
N GLN A 29 -9.58 -1.64 16.43
CA GLN A 29 -8.93 -0.66 15.55
C GLN A 29 -7.40 -0.80 15.47
N THR A 30 -6.75 -1.20 16.57
CA THR A 30 -5.28 -1.39 16.60
C THR A 30 -4.81 -2.66 15.90
N GLY A 31 -5.69 -3.64 15.66
CA GLY A 31 -5.33 -4.89 15.00
C GLY A 31 -5.40 -4.88 13.47
N LYS A 32 -6.04 -3.87 12.88
CA LYS A 32 -6.39 -3.92 11.45
C LYS A 32 -5.25 -3.69 10.48
N ASN A 33 -4.19 -3.03 10.88
CA ASN A 33 -3.13 -2.58 9.98
C ASN A 33 -1.76 -3.25 10.23
N MET A 34 -1.68 -4.23 11.13
CA MET A 34 -0.43 -4.97 11.34
C MET A 34 -0.21 -5.98 10.21
N VAL A 35 0.99 -6.00 9.66
CA VAL A 35 1.40 -7.04 8.73
C VAL A 35 1.30 -8.39 9.46
N GLN A 36 0.45 -9.29 8.96
CA GLN A 36 0.26 -10.61 9.55
C GLN A 36 1.50 -11.48 9.26
N GLU A 37 2.37 -11.65 10.24
CA GLU A 37 3.55 -12.51 10.12
C GLU A 37 3.22 -14.03 10.11
N THR A 38 2.00 -14.46 10.45
CA THR A 38 1.65 -15.89 10.64
C THR A 38 0.29 -16.32 10.10
N GLY A 39 -0.48 -15.44 9.46
CA GLY A 39 -1.78 -15.77 8.87
C GLY A 39 -1.65 -16.28 7.42
N GLN A 40 -2.48 -17.23 7.05
CA GLN A 40 -2.63 -17.60 5.64
C GLN A 40 -3.16 -16.38 4.87
N ILE A 41 -2.44 -15.99 3.80
CA ILE A 41 -2.84 -14.85 2.95
C ILE A 41 -4.16 -15.22 2.26
N ASP A 42 -5.16 -14.35 2.36
CA ASP A 42 -6.36 -14.45 1.53
C ASP A 42 -6.05 -13.94 0.13
N TRP A 43 -6.02 -14.86 -0.83
CA TRP A 43 -5.76 -14.59 -2.24
C TRP A 43 -7.03 -14.29 -3.04
N THR A 44 -8.21 -14.25 -2.40
CA THR A 44 -9.47 -13.96 -3.09
C THR A 44 -9.43 -12.57 -3.73
N GLY A 45 -9.58 -12.52 -5.05
CA GLY A 45 -9.54 -11.29 -5.82
C GLY A 45 -8.13 -10.75 -6.13
N ALA A 46 -7.06 -11.44 -5.69
CA ALA A 46 -5.71 -11.08 -6.07
C ALA A 46 -5.52 -11.16 -7.60
N PRO A 47 -4.75 -10.25 -8.21
CA PRO A 47 -4.25 -10.48 -9.56
C PRO A 47 -3.26 -11.66 -9.57
N GLU A 48 -3.01 -12.21 -10.74
CA GLU A 48 -1.85 -13.07 -10.92
C GLU A 48 -0.57 -12.25 -10.66
N LEU A 49 0.33 -12.79 -9.83
CA LEU A 49 1.57 -12.13 -9.46
C LEU A 49 2.76 -12.83 -10.09
N ASP A 50 3.55 -12.07 -10.84
CA ASP A 50 4.88 -12.48 -11.28
C ASP A 50 5.89 -12.10 -10.18
N VAL A 51 6.36 -13.09 -9.43
CA VAL A 51 7.17 -12.85 -8.22
C VAL A 51 8.65 -12.80 -8.58
N GLU A 52 9.16 -11.59 -8.82
CA GLU A 52 10.53 -11.28 -9.25
C GLU A 52 11.25 -10.43 -8.20
N LEU A 53 11.44 -11.00 -7.02
CA LEU A 53 12.01 -10.27 -5.89
C LEU A 53 13.43 -9.77 -6.19
N LEU A 54 13.69 -8.52 -5.79
CA LEU A 54 15.04 -7.94 -5.81
C LEU A 54 15.94 -8.67 -4.83
N ASP A 55 17.23 -8.74 -5.11
CA ASP A 55 18.23 -9.15 -4.12
C ASP A 55 18.25 -8.18 -2.94
N VAL A 56 18.46 -8.70 -1.73
CA VAL A 56 18.60 -7.84 -0.54
C VAL A 56 19.88 -7.02 -0.67
N ASN A 57 19.73 -5.69 -0.67
CA ASN A 57 20.83 -4.74 -0.81
C ASN A 57 20.45 -3.37 -0.24
N GLU A 58 21.41 -2.53 0.00
CA GLU A 58 21.23 -1.20 0.62
C GLU A 58 20.46 -0.21 -0.28
N TYR A 59 20.44 -0.38 -1.61
CA TYR A 59 19.98 0.64 -2.56
C TYR A 59 18.56 0.44 -3.03
N SER A 60 18.06 -0.80 -3.09
CA SER A 60 16.72 -1.08 -3.57
C SER A 60 15.87 -1.98 -2.67
N ARG A 61 16.49 -2.93 -1.94
CA ARG A 61 15.77 -3.80 -1.00
C ARG A 61 16.57 -3.97 0.29
N PRO A 62 16.36 -3.09 1.30
CA PRO A 62 17.14 -3.13 2.54
C PRO A 62 16.85 -4.33 3.44
N GLY A 63 15.81 -5.11 3.18
CA GLY A 63 15.37 -6.21 4.04
C GLY A 63 14.80 -5.75 5.38
N THR A 64 14.44 -4.48 5.49
CA THR A 64 13.89 -3.91 6.73
C THR A 64 12.42 -4.23 6.85
N THR A 65 12.00 -4.75 7.99
CA THR A 65 10.60 -5.13 8.25
C THR A 65 9.66 -3.94 8.18
N LEU A 66 8.58 -4.07 7.41
CA LEU A 66 7.42 -3.19 7.41
C LEU A 66 6.46 -3.66 8.50
N LYS A 67 6.42 -2.94 9.62
CA LYS A 67 5.67 -3.35 10.82
C LYS A 67 4.17 -3.15 10.70
N GLN A 68 3.74 -2.19 9.91
CA GLN A 68 2.34 -1.79 9.76
C GLN A 68 2.13 -1.24 8.37
N VAL A 69 0.96 -1.51 7.78
CA VAL A 69 0.52 -0.89 6.52
C VAL A 69 -0.65 0.03 6.81
N ASN A 70 -0.44 1.33 6.61
CA ASN A 70 -1.42 2.39 6.81
C ASN A 70 -1.88 3.05 5.50
N GLY A 71 -1.38 2.57 4.36
CA GLY A 71 -1.80 3.11 3.08
C GLY A 71 -1.12 2.44 1.89
N ILE A 72 -1.63 2.77 0.72
CA ILE A 72 -1.08 2.38 -0.58
C ILE A 72 -0.72 3.65 -1.32
N VAL A 73 0.51 3.74 -1.83
CA VAL A 73 0.97 4.89 -2.62
C VAL A 73 1.06 4.50 -4.08
N ILE A 74 0.32 5.22 -4.91
CA ILE A 74 0.34 5.05 -6.36
C ILE A 74 1.39 5.97 -6.98
N HIS A 75 2.21 5.38 -7.85
CA HIS A 75 3.24 6.04 -8.63
C HIS A 75 3.04 5.76 -10.12
N TYR A 76 3.80 6.43 -10.95
CA TYR A 76 4.02 6.09 -12.35
C TYR A 76 5.53 6.01 -12.60
N THR A 77 5.96 5.16 -13.49
CA THR A 77 7.38 4.90 -13.73
C THR A 77 8.16 6.11 -14.28
N ALA A 78 7.45 7.13 -14.80
CA ALA A 78 8.04 8.26 -15.51
C ALA A 78 9.01 7.84 -16.63
N ASN A 79 8.80 6.65 -17.20
CA ASN A 79 9.60 6.02 -18.24
C ASN A 79 8.66 5.47 -19.32
N PRO A 80 8.16 6.32 -20.23
CA PRO A 80 7.12 5.97 -21.21
C PRO A 80 7.50 4.75 -22.05
N GLY A 81 6.57 3.82 -22.23
CA GLY A 81 6.74 2.64 -23.07
C GLY A 81 7.64 1.54 -22.47
N SER A 82 8.17 1.72 -21.25
CA SER A 82 8.97 0.69 -20.59
C SER A 82 8.10 -0.43 -20.01
N SER A 83 8.60 -1.68 -20.06
CA SER A 83 7.92 -2.82 -19.45
C SER A 83 8.10 -2.86 -17.93
N ALA A 84 7.26 -3.63 -17.22
CA ALA A 84 7.40 -3.85 -15.80
C ALA A 84 8.77 -4.46 -15.45
N MET A 85 9.23 -5.44 -16.23
CA MET A 85 10.54 -6.08 -16.02
C MET A 85 11.71 -5.11 -16.22
N ALA A 86 11.66 -4.22 -17.22
CA ALA A 86 12.71 -3.22 -17.42
C ALA A 86 12.84 -2.26 -16.21
N ASN A 87 11.72 -1.88 -15.59
CA ASN A 87 11.71 -1.07 -14.38
C ASN A 87 12.15 -1.88 -13.15
N ARG A 88 11.77 -3.15 -13.03
CA ARG A 88 12.28 -4.07 -12.01
C ARG A 88 13.81 -4.22 -12.11
N ASP A 89 14.34 -4.41 -13.31
CA ASP A 89 15.76 -4.57 -13.56
C ASP A 89 16.54 -3.28 -13.30
N TYR A 90 15.92 -2.12 -13.54
CA TYR A 90 16.48 -0.85 -13.09
C TYR A 90 16.68 -0.83 -11.57
N PHE A 91 15.67 -1.24 -10.78
CA PHE A 91 15.80 -1.32 -9.33
C PHE A 91 16.87 -2.33 -8.91
N GLU A 92 16.93 -3.49 -9.56
CA GLU A 92 17.97 -4.49 -9.29
C GLU A 92 19.39 -3.94 -9.56
N GLY A 93 19.55 -3.24 -10.67
CA GLY A 93 20.85 -2.65 -11.06
C GLY A 93 21.38 -1.60 -10.09
N LEU A 94 20.52 -1.01 -9.23
CA LEU A 94 20.95 -0.02 -8.25
C LEU A 94 21.92 -0.60 -7.20
N LYS A 95 21.87 -1.90 -6.93
CA LYS A 95 22.80 -2.59 -6.03
C LYS A 95 24.27 -2.51 -6.52
N ASP A 96 24.46 -2.41 -7.85
CA ASP A 96 25.78 -2.33 -8.48
C ASP A 96 26.13 -0.89 -8.85
N ALA A 97 25.14 -0.10 -9.28
CA ALA A 97 25.34 1.28 -9.73
C ALA A 97 25.56 2.28 -8.57
N HIS A 98 24.97 2.05 -7.41
CA HIS A 98 25.06 2.89 -6.20
C HIS A 98 24.68 4.36 -6.42
N THR A 99 23.86 4.65 -7.43
CA THR A 99 23.55 6.03 -7.84
C THR A 99 22.43 6.69 -7.04
N THR A 100 21.48 5.90 -6.57
CA THR A 100 20.33 6.38 -5.78
C THR A 100 19.70 5.22 -5.02
N LYS A 101 18.82 5.53 -4.06
CA LYS A 101 17.96 4.53 -3.41
C LYS A 101 16.55 4.64 -4.00
N ALA A 102 16.09 3.59 -4.66
CA ALA A 102 14.75 3.53 -5.23
C ALA A 102 14.27 2.09 -5.40
N SER A 103 12.97 1.87 -5.17
CA SER A 103 12.30 0.60 -5.42
C SER A 103 10.78 0.75 -5.27
N SER A 104 10.03 -0.31 -5.55
CA SER A 104 8.60 -0.42 -5.28
C SER A 104 8.26 -1.85 -4.86
N HIS A 105 7.12 -2.04 -4.17
CA HIS A 105 6.65 -3.38 -3.85
C HIS A 105 6.14 -4.09 -5.10
N PHE A 106 5.38 -3.35 -5.91
CA PHE A 106 4.79 -3.86 -7.15
C PHE A 106 5.04 -2.92 -8.32
N ILE A 107 5.10 -3.50 -9.51
CA ILE A 107 5.08 -2.77 -10.78
C ILE A 107 3.95 -3.37 -11.62
N VAL A 108 3.04 -2.51 -12.11
CA VAL A 108 1.98 -2.91 -13.05
C VAL A 108 2.42 -2.52 -14.45
N GLY A 109 2.51 -3.50 -15.33
CA GLY A 109 3.05 -3.33 -16.68
C GLY A 109 2.03 -2.91 -17.72
N LEU A 110 2.52 -2.71 -18.96
CA LEU A 110 1.71 -2.25 -20.09
C LEU A 110 0.73 -3.30 -20.61
N GLU A 111 1.03 -4.58 -20.40
CA GLU A 111 0.15 -5.72 -20.75
C GLU A 111 -0.73 -6.13 -19.56
N GLY A 112 -0.68 -5.39 -18.46
CA GLY A 112 -1.44 -5.64 -17.24
C GLY A 112 -0.80 -6.64 -16.29
N GLU A 113 0.40 -7.12 -16.58
CA GLU A 113 1.19 -7.96 -15.70
C GLU A 113 1.51 -7.24 -14.39
N VAL A 114 1.51 -7.97 -13.27
CA VAL A 114 1.82 -7.43 -11.95
C VAL A 114 3.07 -8.11 -11.43
N VAL A 115 4.19 -7.39 -11.43
CA VAL A 115 5.47 -7.87 -10.95
C VAL A 115 5.65 -7.47 -9.49
N GLN A 116 5.90 -8.46 -8.61
CA GLN A 116 6.25 -8.20 -7.22
C GLN A 116 7.76 -8.15 -7.04
N CYS A 117 8.27 -6.98 -6.67
CA CYS A 117 9.70 -6.73 -6.50
C CYS A 117 10.17 -6.84 -5.03
N ILE A 118 9.28 -6.54 -4.07
CA ILE A 118 9.59 -6.57 -2.63
C ILE A 118 8.41 -7.22 -1.89
N PRO A 119 8.68 -8.11 -0.89
CA PRO A 119 7.64 -8.65 -0.04
C PRO A 119 6.87 -7.53 0.69
N THR A 120 5.55 -7.68 0.84
CA THR A 120 4.72 -6.70 1.57
C THR A 120 5.02 -6.63 3.07
N THR A 121 5.94 -7.45 3.56
CA THR A 121 6.47 -7.43 4.94
C THR A 121 7.77 -6.63 5.07
N GLU A 122 8.29 -6.10 3.98
CA GLU A 122 9.52 -5.29 3.94
C GLU A 122 9.23 -3.88 3.45
N ILE A 123 10.09 -2.90 3.78
CA ILE A 123 9.96 -1.52 3.25
C ILE A 123 10.53 -1.43 1.82
N ALA A 124 9.92 -0.56 1.01
CA ALA A 124 10.48 -0.13 -0.27
C ALA A 124 10.93 1.34 -0.19
N TYR A 125 11.83 1.75 -1.08
CA TYR A 125 12.29 3.14 -1.21
C TYR A 125 11.51 3.88 -2.30
N ALA A 126 10.24 4.18 -2.07
CA ALA A 126 9.34 4.77 -3.06
C ALA A 126 8.70 6.09 -2.60
N SER A 127 8.29 6.17 -1.33
CA SER A 127 7.30 7.11 -0.84
C SER A 127 7.84 8.03 0.26
N ASN A 128 9.15 8.28 0.28
CA ASN A 128 9.83 9.16 1.22
C ASN A 128 9.48 8.85 2.69
N ASP A 129 8.88 9.78 3.43
CA ASP A 129 8.53 9.62 4.85
C ASP A 129 7.46 8.54 5.08
N ARG A 130 6.76 8.10 4.02
CA ARG A 130 5.77 7.03 4.07
C ARG A 130 6.34 5.66 3.69
N ASN A 131 7.66 5.51 3.48
CA ASN A 131 8.28 4.21 3.21
C ASN A 131 8.06 3.20 4.35
N GLY A 132 7.99 3.67 5.59
CA GLY A 132 7.89 2.84 6.79
C GLY A 132 6.49 2.32 7.10
N ASP A 133 5.45 2.74 6.37
CA ASP A 133 4.07 2.41 6.68
C ASP A 133 3.14 2.26 5.46
N THR A 134 3.70 2.17 4.24
CA THR A 134 2.89 2.03 3.01
C THR A 134 3.40 0.94 2.07
N ILE A 135 2.48 0.41 1.27
CA ILE A 135 2.79 -0.37 0.08
C ILE A 135 2.83 0.57 -1.12
N SER A 136 3.86 0.47 -1.95
CA SER A 136 4.02 1.27 -3.17
C SER A 136 3.75 0.45 -4.42
N ILE A 137 3.07 1.07 -5.41
CA ILE A 137 2.77 0.49 -6.71
C ILE A 137 3.26 1.46 -7.79
N GLU A 138 4.27 1.05 -8.56
CA GLU A 138 4.71 1.74 -9.77
C GLU A 138 3.87 1.27 -10.96
N CYS A 139 3.40 2.19 -11.79
CA CYS A 139 2.53 1.88 -12.91
C CYS A 139 3.17 2.34 -14.22
N CYS A 140 3.33 1.41 -15.15
CA CYS A 140 3.82 1.69 -16.49
C CYS A 140 2.77 2.47 -17.30
N HIS A 141 3.24 3.32 -18.19
CA HIS A 141 2.39 4.13 -19.05
C HIS A 141 2.98 4.21 -20.47
N PRO A 142 2.13 4.28 -21.54
CA PRO A 142 2.60 4.15 -22.92
C PRO A 142 3.35 5.36 -23.45
N ASP A 143 3.04 6.57 -22.97
CA ASP A 143 3.53 7.83 -23.53
C ASP A 143 3.74 8.93 -22.49
N ASP A 144 4.21 10.10 -22.91
CA ASP A 144 4.57 11.24 -22.06
C ASP A 144 3.39 11.90 -21.35
N THR A 145 2.14 11.58 -21.68
CA THR A 145 0.96 12.06 -20.95
C THR A 145 0.90 11.49 -19.54
N GLY A 146 1.51 10.32 -19.33
CA GLY A 146 1.44 9.57 -18.08
C GLY A 146 0.09 8.89 -17.86
N ALA A 147 -0.81 8.91 -18.85
CA ALA A 147 -2.07 8.21 -18.82
C ALA A 147 -1.83 6.69 -18.92
N PHE A 148 -2.59 5.93 -18.14
CA PHE A 148 -2.52 4.48 -18.16
C PHE A 148 -3.41 3.93 -19.26
N ASN A 149 -2.95 2.89 -19.96
CA ASN A 149 -3.82 2.18 -20.87
C ASN A 149 -4.87 1.34 -20.10
N THR A 150 -5.88 0.85 -20.80
CA THR A 150 -7.02 0.14 -20.15
C THR A 150 -6.57 -1.07 -19.36
N VAL A 151 -5.60 -1.85 -19.87
CA VAL A 151 -5.17 -3.10 -19.23
C VAL A 151 -4.36 -2.81 -17.97
N THR A 152 -3.41 -1.87 -18.05
CA THR A 152 -2.66 -1.39 -16.87
C THR A 152 -3.62 -0.87 -15.80
N TYR A 153 -4.59 -0.02 -16.20
CA TYR A 153 -5.56 0.55 -15.26
C TYR A 153 -6.41 -0.51 -14.57
N GLN A 154 -6.88 -1.53 -15.29
CA GLN A 154 -7.65 -2.63 -14.70
C GLN A 154 -6.84 -3.42 -13.68
N SER A 155 -5.57 -3.73 -14.00
CA SER A 155 -4.67 -4.41 -13.05
C SER A 155 -4.32 -3.56 -11.83
N MET A 156 -4.15 -2.23 -12.01
CA MET A 156 -3.98 -1.29 -10.89
C MET A 156 -5.17 -1.33 -9.94
N VAL A 157 -6.39 -1.27 -10.47
CA VAL A 157 -7.63 -1.32 -9.67
C VAL A 157 -7.71 -2.65 -8.91
N GLN A 158 -7.50 -3.78 -9.60
CA GLN A 158 -7.57 -5.10 -8.99
C GLN A 158 -6.52 -5.28 -7.87
N LEU A 159 -5.26 -4.92 -8.13
CA LEU A 159 -4.17 -5.00 -7.15
C LEU A 159 -4.47 -4.13 -5.94
N THR A 160 -4.86 -2.87 -6.17
CA THR A 160 -5.14 -1.92 -5.08
C THR A 160 -6.32 -2.37 -4.22
N ALA A 161 -7.40 -2.86 -4.84
CA ALA A 161 -8.56 -3.37 -4.12
C ALA A 161 -8.20 -4.61 -3.27
N TRP A 162 -7.43 -5.55 -3.83
CA TRP A 162 -6.95 -6.72 -3.08
C TRP A 162 -6.07 -6.31 -1.89
N LEU A 163 -5.12 -5.39 -2.08
CA LEU A 163 -4.27 -4.89 -0.99
C LEU A 163 -5.09 -4.15 0.08
N CYS A 164 -6.08 -3.34 -0.32
CA CYS A 164 -7.00 -2.70 0.63
C CYS A 164 -7.72 -3.75 1.49
N ASN A 165 -8.27 -4.78 0.86
CA ASN A 165 -8.95 -5.86 1.59
C ASN A 165 -7.99 -6.60 2.52
N ARG A 166 -6.80 -6.94 2.04
CA ARG A 166 -5.77 -7.66 2.81
C ARG A 166 -5.32 -6.90 4.07
N PHE A 167 -5.13 -5.59 3.97
CA PHE A 167 -4.62 -4.76 5.07
C PHE A 167 -5.71 -4.00 5.83
N GLY A 168 -6.99 -4.21 5.51
CA GLY A 168 -8.12 -3.53 6.14
C GLY A 168 -8.14 -2.03 5.88
N LEU A 169 -7.69 -1.62 4.70
CA LEU A 169 -7.65 -0.24 4.22
C LEU A 169 -8.95 0.11 3.46
N THR A 170 -9.15 1.39 3.26
CA THR A 170 -10.24 1.95 2.47
C THR A 170 -9.68 2.79 1.32
N SER A 171 -10.53 3.27 0.42
CA SER A 171 -10.10 4.19 -0.64
C SER A 171 -9.46 5.48 -0.11
N GLN A 172 -9.75 5.88 1.14
CA GLN A 172 -9.12 7.05 1.76
C GLN A 172 -7.65 6.83 2.12
N ASP A 173 -7.24 5.56 2.26
CA ASP A 173 -5.86 5.17 2.56
C ASP A 173 -5.03 4.95 1.28
N VAL A 174 -5.66 5.10 0.10
CA VAL A 174 -4.99 5.10 -1.20
C VAL A 174 -4.65 6.53 -1.59
N ILE A 175 -3.36 6.81 -1.73
CA ILE A 175 -2.83 8.15 -1.96
C ILE A 175 -1.85 8.16 -3.14
N ARG A 176 -1.61 9.33 -3.70
CA ARG A 176 -0.57 9.55 -4.72
C ARG A 176 0.77 9.88 -4.04
N HIS A 177 1.87 9.65 -4.71
CA HIS A 177 3.17 10.20 -4.25
C HIS A 177 3.11 11.74 -4.13
N TYR A 178 2.31 12.38 -4.97
CA TYR A 178 2.01 13.81 -4.88
C TYR A 178 1.49 14.22 -3.50
N ASP A 179 0.61 13.44 -2.91
CA ASP A 179 -0.01 13.73 -1.62
C ASP A 179 1.00 13.60 -0.45
N VAL A 180 2.13 12.91 -0.68
CA VAL A 180 3.22 12.79 0.30
C VAL A 180 4.23 13.94 0.18
N THR A 181 4.62 14.32 -1.04
CA THR A 181 5.79 15.20 -1.26
C THR A 181 5.53 16.41 -2.14
N GLY A 182 4.38 16.49 -2.82
CA GLY A 182 4.11 17.50 -3.86
C GLY A 182 4.75 17.18 -5.22
N LYS A 183 5.49 16.06 -5.35
CA LYS A 183 6.03 15.62 -6.64
C LYS A 183 4.88 15.28 -7.59
N ILE A 184 4.96 15.71 -8.87
CA ILE A 184 3.95 15.35 -9.88
C ILE A 184 4.05 13.86 -10.22
N CYS A 185 3.44 13.02 -9.37
CA CYS A 185 3.45 11.56 -9.46
C CYS A 185 2.22 10.94 -8.77
N PRO A 186 1.43 10.11 -9.46
CA PRO A 186 1.48 9.85 -10.92
C PRO A 186 1.00 11.07 -11.69
N LYS A 187 1.68 11.42 -12.79
CA LYS A 187 1.43 12.64 -13.52
C LYS A 187 -0.04 12.78 -13.91
N TYR A 188 -0.60 11.78 -14.58
CA TYR A 188 -1.98 11.84 -15.08
C TYR A 188 -3.00 12.10 -13.97
N PHE A 189 -2.89 11.42 -12.84
CA PHE A 189 -3.81 11.59 -11.71
C PHE A 189 -3.62 12.91 -10.93
N VAL A 190 -2.45 13.56 -11.07
CA VAL A 190 -2.23 14.90 -10.51
C VAL A 190 -2.82 15.97 -11.41
N GLU A 191 -2.72 15.81 -12.73
CA GLU A 191 -3.23 16.75 -13.72
C GLU A 191 -4.74 16.59 -13.99
N HIS A 192 -5.33 15.43 -13.63
CA HIS A 192 -6.75 15.05 -13.81
C HIS A 192 -7.34 14.51 -12.51
N GLU A 193 -7.78 15.42 -11.66
CA GLU A 193 -8.33 15.06 -10.33
C GLU A 193 -9.59 14.20 -10.42
N ASP A 194 -10.42 14.39 -11.44
CA ASP A 194 -11.59 13.57 -11.72
C ASP A 194 -11.22 12.11 -12.03
N ALA A 195 -10.13 11.87 -12.75
CA ALA A 195 -9.62 10.52 -13.01
C ALA A 195 -9.07 9.87 -11.72
N TRP A 196 -8.45 10.66 -10.84
CA TRP A 196 -8.01 10.19 -9.54
C TRP A 196 -9.19 9.80 -8.62
N GLU A 197 -10.21 10.64 -8.54
CA GLU A 197 -11.42 10.33 -7.76
C GLU A 197 -12.19 9.12 -8.31
N GLN A 198 -12.17 8.92 -9.63
CA GLN A 198 -12.75 7.73 -10.25
C GLN A 198 -11.96 6.44 -9.91
N PHE A 199 -10.64 6.55 -9.78
CA PHE A 199 -9.78 5.40 -9.41
C PHE A 199 -10.04 4.93 -7.98
N LYS A 200 -10.27 5.84 -7.04
CA LYS A 200 -10.59 5.56 -5.64
C LYS A 200 -12.00 5.05 -5.43
#